data_063a028af34a1adc7167bb1314285153
#
_entry.id   063a028af34a1adc7167bb1314285153
#
_cell.length_a   1.000
_cell.length_b   1.000
_cell.length_c   1.000
_cell.angle_alpha   90.00
_cell.angle_beta   90.00
_cell.angle_gamma   90.00
#
_symmetry.space_group_name_H-M   'P 1'
#
loop_
_entity.id
_entity.type
_entity.pdbx_description
1 polymer ?
#
loop_
_entity_poly.entity_id
_entity_poly.type
_entity_poly.pdbx_seq_one_letter_code
_entity_poly.pdbx_strand_id
1 'polypeptide(L)'
;MQEILPVIAFIAAYLAAKWSGHSDQAIYWATAVLMISTVLQILVLRLRQKPISKQHWLTATAILVLGGVTLALKNPMFIKWKPSIVYLVFAAVLLITQWMGKANLIQKMLGSALTMPDALWRRLNTAWAVFFIFMAILNLIIAYHFSDDFWVGFKLWGSAGGTLLFMFAQIYLLRGYLNHDDKPK
;
A
#
# COMPACT_ATOMS: atom_id res chain seq x y z
N MET A 1 -9.03 -35.87 -6.05
CA MET A 1 -10.39 -35.51 -5.60
C MET A 1 -10.39 -34.66 -4.30
N GLN A 2 -9.46 -34.83 -3.38
CA GLN A 2 -9.46 -34.04 -2.12
C GLN A 2 -9.08 -32.54 -2.33
N GLU A 3 -8.40 -32.21 -3.40
CA GLU A 3 -7.97 -30.80 -3.68
C GLU A 3 -9.12 -29.90 -4.17
N ILE A 4 -10.22 -30.49 -4.63
CA ILE A 4 -11.37 -29.77 -5.19
C ILE A 4 -12.37 -29.38 -4.09
N LEU A 5 -12.30 -30.00 -2.91
CA LEU A 5 -13.27 -29.79 -1.83
C LEU A 5 -13.38 -28.32 -1.38
N PRO A 6 -12.28 -27.58 -1.15
CA PRO A 6 -12.37 -26.16 -0.80
C PRO A 6 -13.02 -25.30 -1.89
N VAL A 7 -12.78 -25.64 -3.16
CA VAL A 7 -13.37 -24.91 -4.31
C VAL A 7 -14.86 -25.17 -4.40
N ILE A 8 -15.30 -26.41 -4.19
CA ILE A 8 -16.73 -26.76 -4.15
C ILE A 8 -17.41 -26.02 -2.99
N ALA A 9 -16.80 -26.00 -1.81
CA ALA A 9 -17.32 -25.29 -0.65
C ALA A 9 -17.44 -23.78 -0.92
N PHE A 10 -16.47 -23.18 -1.62
CA PHE A 10 -16.53 -21.77 -2.06
C PHE A 10 -17.72 -21.52 -2.96
N ILE A 11 -17.91 -22.35 -4.01
CA ILE A 11 -19.01 -22.19 -4.97
C ILE A 11 -20.36 -22.35 -4.27
N ALA A 12 -20.50 -23.37 -3.40
CA ALA A 12 -21.72 -23.59 -2.65
C ALA A 12 -22.06 -22.40 -1.73
N ALA A 13 -21.07 -21.89 -0.99
CA ALA A 13 -21.26 -20.73 -0.12
C ALA A 13 -21.61 -19.45 -0.91
N TYR A 14 -20.98 -19.25 -2.08
CA TYR A 14 -21.30 -18.13 -2.95
C TYR A 14 -22.74 -18.18 -3.45
N LEU A 15 -23.19 -19.33 -3.95
CA LEU A 15 -24.55 -19.51 -4.44
C LEU A 15 -25.58 -19.38 -3.31
N ALA A 16 -25.32 -19.99 -2.14
CA ALA A 16 -26.20 -19.88 -0.98
C ALA A 16 -26.35 -18.43 -0.51
N ALA A 17 -25.27 -17.66 -0.43
CA ALA A 17 -25.32 -16.25 -0.06
C ALA A 17 -26.09 -15.41 -1.09
N LYS A 18 -25.94 -15.71 -2.38
CA LYS A 18 -26.68 -15.03 -3.45
C LYS A 18 -28.18 -15.33 -3.39
N TRP A 19 -28.57 -16.59 -3.14
CA TRP A 19 -29.97 -16.98 -3.04
C TRP A 19 -30.67 -16.47 -1.75
N SER A 20 -29.90 -16.26 -0.68
CA SER A 20 -30.43 -15.69 0.57
C SER A 20 -30.56 -14.16 0.57
N GLY A 21 -30.38 -13.50 -0.58
CA GLY A 21 -30.52 -12.04 -0.73
C GLY A 21 -29.30 -11.22 -0.30
N HIS A 22 -28.18 -11.88 0.05
CA HIS A 22 -26.92 -11.23 0.47
C HIS A 22 -25.90 -11.18 -0.68
N SER A 23 -26.35 -10.85 -1.89
CA SER A 23 -25.51 -10.83 -3.10
C SER A 23 -24.25 -9.96 -2.96
N ASP A 24 -24.36 -8.81 -2.31
CA ASP A 24 -23.23 -7.86 -2.11
C ASP A 24 -22.12 -8.42 -1.20
N GLN A 25 -22.48 -9.38 -0.35
CA GLN A 25 -21.55 -10.00 0.59
C GLN A 25 -21.16 -11.42 0.17
N ALA A 26 -21.73 -11.97 -0.90
CA ALA A 26 -21.55 -13.36 -1.31
C ALA A 26 -20.07 -13.75 -1.49
N ILE A 27 -19.28 -12.87 -2.10
CA ILE A 27 -17.85 -13.11 -2.33
C ILE A 27 -17.06 -13.22 -1.01
N TYR A 28 -17.42 -12.44 0.01
CA TYR A 28 -16.74 -12.47 1.30
C TYR A 28 -17.06 -13.74 2.10
N TRP A 29 -18.34 -14.13 2.13
CA TRP A 29 -18.77 -15.39 2.74
C TRP A 29 -18.10 -16.60 2.07
N ALA A 30 -18.10 -16.62 0.74
CA ALA A 30 -17.43 -17.66 -0.02
C ALA A 30 -15.92 -17.71 0.24
N THR A 31 -15.26 -16.55 0.31
CA THR A 31 -13.83 -16.47 0.62
C THR A 31 -13.52 -16.98 2.04
N ALA A 32 -14.34 -16.62 3.03
CA ALA A 32 -14.18 -17.13 4.39
C ALA A 32 -14.33 -18.65 4.44
N VAL A 33 -15.35 -19.21 3.76
CA VAL A 33 -15.55 -20.66 3.66
C VAL A 33 -14.40 -21.34 2.95
N LEU A 34 -13.85 -20.74 1.88
CA LEU A 34 -12.66 -21.25 1.18
C LEU A 34 -11.46 -21.34 2.11
N MET A 35 -11.18 -20.29 2.87
CA MET A 35 -10.07 -20.26 3.82
C MET A 35 -10.22 -21.31 4.92
N ILE A 36 -11.41 -21.38 5.54
CA ILE A 36 -11.70 -22.36 6.60
C ILE A 36 -11.58 -23.79 6.06
N SER A 37 -12.18 -24.07 4.92
CA SER A 37 -12.13 -25.41 4.31
C SER A 37 -10.71 -25.80 3.90
N THR A 38 -9.87 -24.86 3.46
CA THR A 38 -8.46 -25.11 3.16
C THR A 38 -7.66 -25.46 4.41
N VAL A 39 -7.87 -24.73 5.51
CA VAL A 39 -7.22 -25.04 6.80
C VAL A 39 -7.67 -26.41 7.33
N LEU A 40 -8.97 -26.69 7.28
CA LEU A 40 -9.52 -27.99 7.69
C LEU A 40 -8.96 -29.14 6.83
N GLN A 41 -8.81 -28.92 5.53
CA GLN A 41 -8.22 -29.91 4.64
C GLN A 41 -6.78 -30.26 5.06
N ILE A 42 -5.95 -29.26 5.31
CA ILE A 42 -4.57 -29.48 5.78
C ILE A 42 -4.56 -30.20 7.12
N LEU A 43 -5.43 -29.79 8.05
CA LEU A 43 -5.54 -30.44 9.36
C LEU A 43 -5.92 -31.92 9.22
N VAL A 44 -6.93 -32.24 8.40
CA VAL A 44 -7.36 -33.63 8.15
C VAL A 44 -6.25 -34.44 7.50
N LEU A 45 -5.52 -33.90 6.52
CA LEU A 45 -4.37 -34.57 5.91
C LEU A 45 -3.29 -34.87 6.96
N ARG A 46 -3.00 -33.93 7.85
CA ARG A 46 -2.03 -34.09 8.92
C ARG A 46 -2.46 -35.14 9.95
N LEU A 47 -3.72 -35.12 10.37
CA LEU A 47 -4.29 -36.10 11.29
C LEU A 47 -4.31 -37.53 10.69
N ARG A 48 -4.52 -37.64 9.38
CA ARG A 48 -4.50 -38.93 8.66
C ARG A 48 -3.08 -39.36 8.27
N GLN A 49 -2.04 -38.67 8.74
CA GLN A 49 -0.63 -38.94 8.43
C GLN A 49 -0.32 -39.04 6.92
N LYS A 50 -1.11 -38.37 6.09
CA LYS A 50 -0.87 -38.32 4.65
C LYS A 50 0.21 -37.25 4.31
N PRO A 51 1.09 -37.51 3.33
CA PRO A 51 2.11 -36.57 2.94
C PRO A 51 1.46 -35.29 2.37
N ILE A 52 1.82 -34.14 2.94
CA ILE A 52 1.39 -32.83 2.44
C ILE A 52 2.45 -32.37 1.44
N SER A 53 2.10 -32.30 0.15
CA SER A 53 3.04 -31.86 -0.89
C SER A 53 3.36 -30.37 -0.76
N LYS A 54 4.48 -29.95 -1.34
CA LYS A 54 4.86 -28.51 -1.43
C LYS A 54 3.78 -27.68 -2.13
N GLN A 55 3.07 -28.29 -3.09
CA GLN A 55 1.96 -27.65 -3.82
C GLN A 55 0.78 -27.34 -2.90
N HIS A 56 0.41 -28.25 -1.98
CA HIS A 56 -0.64 -27.98 -0.98
C HIS A 56 -0.29 -26.78 -0.10
N TRP A 57 0.95 -26.69 0.36
CA TRP A 57 1.40 -25.54 1.16
C TRP A 57 1.38 -24.24 0.37
N LEU A 58 1.85 -24.25 -0.89
CA LEU A 58 1.84 -23.07 -1.75
C LEU A 58 0.40 -22.59 -2.00
N THR A 59 -0.50 -23.51 -2.36
CA THR A 59 -1.92 -23.21 -2.60
C THR A 59 -2.60 -22.68 -1.33
N ALA A 60 -2.37 -23.32 -0.18
CA ALA A 60 -2.95 -22.88 1.08
C ALA A 60 -2.44 -21.49 1.48
N THR A 61 -1.14 -21.24 1.37
CA THR A 61 -0.56 -19.93 1.65
C THR A 61 -1.17 -18.86 0.72
N ALA A 62 -1.27 -19.14 -0.57
CA ALA A 62 -1.90 -18.23 -1.53
C ALA A 62 -3.36 -17.93 -1.17
N ILE A 63 -4.16 -18.96 -0.85
CA ILE A 63 -5.57 -18.81 -0.45
C ILE A 63 -5.69 -18.00 0.84
N LEU A 64 -4.86 -18.27 1.85
CA LEU A 64 -4.90 -17.55 3.13
C LEU A 64 -4.46 -16.11 3.00
N VAL A 65 -3.41 -15.83 2.23
CA VAL A 65 -2.92 -14.46 2.01
C VAL A 65 -3.93 -13.67 1.16
N LEU A 66 -4.32 -14.17 -0.01
CA LEU A 66 -5.22 -13.45 -0.91
C LEU A 66 -6.64 -13.36 -0.34
N GLY A 67 -7.12 -14.41 0.30
CA GLY A 67 -8.41 -14.44 1.00
C GLY A 67 -8.42 -13.49 2.19
N GLY A 68 -7.34 -13.48 2.99
CA GLY A 68 -7.17 -12.54 4.10
C GLY A 68 -7.18 -11.08 3.62
N VAL A 69 -6.47 -10.77 2.54
CA VAL A 69 -6.51 -9.45 1.89
C VAL A 69 -7.93 -9.12 1.42
N THR A 70 -8.63 -10.07 0.79
CA THR A 70 -10.01 -9.86 0.32
C THR A 70 -10.97 -9.55 1.47
N LEU A 71 -10.86 -10.27 2.60
CA LEU A 71 -11.69 -10.03 3.79
C LEU A 71 -11.32 -8.72 4.49
N ALA A 72 -10.02 -8.40 4.58
CA ALA A 72 -9.53 -7.15 5.16
C ALA A 72 -9.99 -5.92 4.35
N LEU A 73 -10.02 -6.04 3.02
CA LEU A 73 -10.49 -4.97 2.12
C LEU A 73 -11.99 -4.66 2.27
N LYS A 74 -12.77 -5.57 2.93
CA LYS A 74 -14.18 -5.29 3.29
C LYS A 74 -14.32 -4.19 4.33
N ASN A 75 -13.27 -3.93 5.12
CA ASN A 75 -13.29 -2.85 6.09
C ASN A 75 -13.06 -1.51 5.37
N PRO A 76 -14.02 -0.55 5.41
CA PRO A 76 -13.86 0.77 4.78
C PRO A 76 -12.58 1.47 5.23
N MET A 77 -12.14 1.21 6.45
CA MET A 77 -10.93 1.78 7.03
C MET A 77 -9.67 1.33 6.25
N PHE A 78 -9.64 0.10 5.71
CA PHE A 78 -8.51 -0.38 4.92
C PHE A 78 -8.31 0.43 3.63
N ILE A 79 -9.41 0.89 3.02
CA ILE A 79 -9.35 1.79 1.86
C ILE A 79 -8.67 3.11 2.25
N LYS A 80 -8.94 3.60 3.45
CA LYS A 80 -8.37 4.85 3.99
C LYS A 80 -6.88 4.72 4.35
N TRP A 81 -6.38 3.50 4.56
CA TRP A 81 -4.97 3.23 4.84
C TRP A 81 -4.08 3.30 3.60
N LYS A 82 -4.64 3.05 2.40
CA LYS A 82 -3.85 3.00 1.15
C LYS A 82 -2.96 4.23 0.94
N PRO A 83 -3.44 5.49 1.10
CA PRO A 83 -2.57 6.65 0.93
C PRO A 83 -1.41 6.66 1.92
N SER A 84 -1.64 6.30 3.18
CA SER A 84 -0.59 6.26 4.21
C SER A 84 0.49 5.24 3.87
N ILE A 85 0.10 4.05 3.39
CA ILE A 85 1.07 3.02 2.96
C ILE A 85 1.93 3.54 1.81
N VAL A 86 1.31 4.20 0.82
CA VAL A 86 2.04 4.79 -0.32
C VAL A 86 3.02 5.86 0.14
N TYR A 87 2.62 6.77 1.03
CA TYR A 87 3.51 7.78 1.59
C TYR A 87 4.68 7.17 2.37
N LEU A 88 4.42 6.13 3.19
CA LEU A 88 5.47 5.45 3.93
C LEU A 88 6.45 4.71 3.00
N VAL A 89 5.97 4.13 1.90
CA VAL A 89 6.83 3.53 0.88
C VAL A 89 7.72 4.59 0.24
N PHE A 90 7.19 5.74 -0.15
CA PHE A 90 8.01 6.84 -0.69
C PHE A 90 9.04 7.33 0.32
N ALA A 91 8.65 7.52 1.59
CA ALA A 91 9.58 7.91 2.64
C ALA A 91 10.71 6.88 2.82
N ALA A 92 10.35 5.58 2.86
CA ALA A 92 11.31 4.49 2.98
C ALA A 92 12.29 4.46 1.80
N VAL A 93 11.80 4.58 0.56
CA VAL A 93 12.65 4.61 -0.64
C VAL A 93 13.62 5.79 -0.59
N LEU A 94 13.17 6.98 -0.20
CA LEU A 94 14.03 8.16 -0.07
C LEU A 94 15.13 7.94 0.98
N LEU A 95 14.79 7.41 2.15
CA LEU A 95 15.76 7.16 3.22
C LEU A 95 16.74 6.03 2.85
N ILE A 96 16.26 4.93 2.28
CA ILE A 96 17.10 3.81 1.86
C ILE A 96 18.09 4.26 0.79
N THR A 97 17.63 5.00 -0.23
CA THR A 97 18.52 5.48 -1.31
C THR A 97 19.56 6.48 -0.82
N GLN A 98 19.28 7.21 0.26
CA GLN A 98 20.26 8.10 0.88
C GLN A 98 21.42 7.35 1.55
N TRP A 99 21.16 6.12 2.04
CA TRP A 99 22.17 5.32 2.75
C TRP A 99 22.91 4.36 1.82
N MET A 100 22.26 3.90 0.76
CA MET A 100 22.82 2.84 -0.13
C MET A 100 23.60 3.39 -1.33
N GLY A 101 23.51 4.69 -1.66
CA GLY A 101 24.08 5.24 -2.90
C GLY A 101 25.00 6.44 -2.73
N LYS A 102 25.84 6.68 -3.74
CA LYS A 102 26.64 7.92 -3.85
C LYS A 102 25.74 9.16 -4.03
N ALA A 103 24.59 9.00 -4.70
CA ALA A 103 23.59 10.05 -4.90
C ALA A 103 22.22 9.53 -4.46
N ASN A 104 21.46 10.33 -3.68
CA ASN A 104 20.10 9.99 -3.26
C ASN A 104 19.11 10.13 -4.43
N LEU A 105 17.86 9.64 -4.24
CA LEU A 105 16.85 9.62 -5.30
C LEU A 105 16.51 11.04 -5.81
N ILE A 106 16.33 11.99 -4.92
CA ILE A 106 16.04 13.39 -5.30
C ILE A 106 17.17 14.00 -6.13
N GLN A 107 18.41 13.73 -5.75
CA GLN A 107 19.59 14.18 -6.50
C GLN A 107 19.64 13.58 -7.91
N LYS A 108 19.28 12.30 -8.06
CA LYS A 108 19.19 11.66 -9.38
C LYS A 108 18.08 12.24 -10.26
N MET A 109 16.99 12.69 -9.66
CA MET A 109 15.85 13.26 -10.40
C MET A 109 16.05 14.72 -10.77
N LEU A 110 16.66 15.52 -9.90
CA LEU A 110 16.76 16.98 -10.04
C LEU A 110 18.18 17.49 -10.34
N GLY A 111 19.18 16.60 -10.37
CA GLY A 111 20.58 16.98 -10.57
C GLY A 111 20.90 17.59 -11.92
N SER A 112 20.03 17.44 -12.93
CA SER A 112 20.15 18.15 -14.21
C SER A 112 19.69 19.62 -14.13
N ALA A 113 18.77 19.93 -13.21
CA ALA A 113 18.17 21.25 -13.06
C ALA A 113 18.80 22.08 -11.93
N LEU A 114 19.47 21.42 -10.99
CA LEU A 114 20.01 22.04 -9.78
C LEU A 114 21.46 21.62 -9.56
N THR A 115 22.32 22.57 -9.24
CA THR A 115 23.70 22.30 -8.80
C THR A 115 23.85 22.72 -7.35
N MET A 116 23.98 21.77 -6.44
CA MET A 116 24.08 22.00 -5.00
C MET A 116 25.08 21.07 -4.34
N PRO A 117 25.66 21.48 -3.17
CA PRO A 117 26.48 20.60 -2.35
C PRO A 117 25.73 19.35 -1.87
N ASP A 118 26.43 18.23 -1.68
CA ASP A 118 25.86 16.96 -1.22
C ASP A 118 25.09 17.08 0.11
N ALA A 119 25.54 17.95 1.01
CA ALA A 119 24.85 18.21 2.27
C ALA A 119 23.43 18.77 2.07
N LEU A 120 23.21 19.62 1.07
CA LEU A 120 21.89 20.14 0.73
C LEU A 120 21.02 19.08 0.06
N TRP A 121 21.58 18.23 -0.80
CA TRP A 121 20.88 17.09 -1.38
C TRP A 121 20.36 16.14 -0.30
N ARG A 122 21.17 15.86 0.72
CA ARG A 122 20.75 15.03 1.86
C ARG A 122 19.62 15.70 2.65
N ARG A 123 19.73 16.99 2.95
CA ARG A 123 18.67 17.74 3.66
C ARG A 123 17.37 17.77 2.88
N LEU A 124 17.43 18.02 1.58
CA LEU A 124 16.26 18.02 0.71
C LEU A 124 15.57 16.64 0.68
N ASN A 125 16.34 15.57 0.51
CA ASN A 125 15.84 14.22 0.52
C ASN A 125 15.19 13.84 1.86
N THR A 126 15.82 14.22 2.98
CA THR A 126 15.26 14.00 4.32
C THR A 126 13.99 14.83 4.53
N ALA A 127 13.95 16.08 4.06
CA ALA A 127 12.75 16.91 4.16
C ALA A 127 11.55 16.30 3.43
N TRP A 128 11.76 15.73 2.24
CA TRP A 128 10.71 14.99 1.53
C TRP A 128 10.30 13.72 2.25
N ALA A 129 11.24 12.96 2.80
CA ALA A 129 10.91 11.76 3.58
C ALA A 129 10.07 12.10 4.82
N VAL A 130 10.45 13.14 5.57
CA VAL A 130 9.70 13.64 6.73
C VAL A 130 8.32 14.14 6.31
N PHE A 131 8.21 14.86 5.20
CA PHE A 131 6.92 15.29 4.66
C PHE A 131 6.00 14.11 4.34
N PHE A 132 6.49 13.06 3.69
CA PHE A 132 5.68 11.88 3.42
C PHE A 132 5.27 11.13 4.70
N ILE A 133 6.16 11.02 5.70
CA ILE A 133 5.79 10.45 7.00
C ILE A 133 4.69 11.30 7.65
N PHE A 134 4.83 12.61 7.65
CA PHE A 134 3.83 13.53 8.17
C PHE A 134 2.48 13.34 7.46
N MET A 135 2.47 13.27 6.12
CA MET A 135 1.24 13.05 5.34
C MET A 135 0.61 11.68 5.61
N ALA A 136 1.42 10.64 5.84
CA ALA A 136 0.92 9.31 6.21
C ALA A 136 0.20 9.35 7.57
N ILE A 137 0.81 9.98 8.56
CA ILE A 137 0.23 10.13 9.91
C ILE A 137 -1.03 10.99 9.85
N LEU A 138 -0.98 12.13 9.15
CA LEU A 138 -2.10 13.04 9.01
C LEU A 138 -3.30 12.36 8.33
N ASN A 139 -3.07 11.57 7.28
CA ASN A 139 -4.12 10.79 6.64
C ASN A 139 -4.77 9.78 7.61
N LEU A 140 -3.98 9.11 8.46
CA LEU A 140 -4.54 8.19 9.47
C LEU A 140 -5.35 8.94 10.52
N ILE A 141 -4.85 10.06 11.04
CA ILE A 141 -5.58 10.88 12.01
C ILE A 141 -6.94 11.28 11.42
N ILE A 142 -6.96 11.77 10.18
CA ILE A 142 -8.20 12.17 9.51
C ILE A 142 -9.10 10.96 9.26
N ALA A 143 -8.54 9.82 8.85
CA ALA A 143 -9.30 8.60 8.59
C ALA A 143 -10.02 8.06 9.84
N TYR A 144 -9.43 8.25 11.03
CA TYR A 144 -9.99 7.73 12.29
C TYR A 144 -10.87 8.72 13.06
N HIS A 145 -10.62 10.03 12.92
CA HIS A 145 -11.27 11.03 13.76
C HIS A 145 -12.27 11.93 13.03
N PHE A 146 -12.31 11.86 11.69
CA PHE A 146 -13.19 12.73 10.89
C PHE A 146 -14.15 11.90 10.02
N SER A 147 -15.19 12.56 9.49
CA SER A 147 -16.16 11.93 8.60
C SER A 147 -15.55 11.47 7.29
N ASP A 148 -16.22 10.54 6.60
CA ASP A 148 -15.81 10.04 5.30
C ASP A 148 -15.72 11.15 4.26
N ASP A 149 -16.68 12.06 4.27
CA ASP A 149 -16.71 13.22 3.37
C ASP A 149 -15.51 14.14 3.59
N PHE A 150 -15.16 14.38 4.85
CA PHE A 150 -13.97 15.16 5.19
C PHE A 150 -12.68 14.47 4.70
N TRP A 151 -12.58 13.15 4.90
CA TRP A 151 -11.42 12.38 4.42
C TRP A 151 -11.31 12.42 2.90
N VAL A 152 -12.42 12.30 2.15
CA VAL A 152 -12.44 12.43 0.69
C VAL A 152 -12.00 13.82 0.26
N GLY A 153 -12.51 14.88 0.91
CA GLY A 153 -12.09 16.26 0.67
C GLY A 153 -10.60 16.47 0.93
N PHE A 154 -10.08 15.95 2.05
CA PHE A 154 -8.65 15.98 2.36
C PHE A 154 -7.81 15.27 1.31
N LYS A 155 -8.24 14.10 0.83
CA LYS A 155 -7.53 13.35 -0.22
C LYS A 155 -7.43 14.15 -1.51
N LEU A 156 -8.48 14.86 -1.91
CA LEU A 156 -8.52 15.60 -3.17
C LEU A 156 -7.78 16.94 -3.06
N TRP A 157 -8.03 17.70 -2.00
CA TRP A 157 -7.54 19.08 -1.88
C TRP A 157 -6.41 19.22 -0.86
N GLY A 158 -6.52 18.56 0.29
CA GLY A 158 -5.56 18.68 1.38
C GLY A 158 -4.21 18.05 1.03
N SER A 159 -4.22 16.82 0.51
CA SER A 159 -2.97 16.14 0.19
C SER A 159 -2.30 16.72 -1.07
N ALA A 160 -3.07 17.02 -2.12
CA ALA A 160 -2.54 17.66 -3.32
C ALA A 160 -2.07 19.10 -3.02
N GLY A 161 -2.88 19.90 -2.33
CA GLY A 161 -2.54 21.26 -1.93
C GLY A 161 -1.34 21.31 -1.01
N GLY A 162 -1.27 20.43 -0.01
CA GLY A 162 -0.12 20.30 0.89
C GLY A 162 1.17 19.93 0.16
N THR A 163 1.09 19.02 -0.80
CA THR A 163 2.26 18.63 -1.62
C THR A 163 2.72 19.77 -2.51
N LEU A 164 1.79 20.48 -3.16
CA LEU A 164 2.12 21.64 -3.98
C LEU A 164 2.73 22.76 -3.13
N LEU A 165 2.15 23.08 -1.98
CA LEU A 165 2.68 24.09 -1.07
C LEU A 165 4.11 23.74 -0.62
N PHE A 166 4.33 22.47 -0.24
CA PHE A 166 5.66 21.99 0.15
C PHE A 166 6.66 22.09 -1.02
N MET A 167 6.23 21.71 -2.23
CA MET A 167 7.05 21.81 -3.44
C MET A 167 7.42 23.27 -3.76
N PHE A 168 6.47 24.20 -3.73
CA PHE A 168 6.74 25.61 -3.96
C PHE A 168 7.67 26.19 -2.90
N ALA A 169 7.50 25.82 -1.63
CA ALA A 169 8.42 26.24 -0.57
C ALA A 169 9.86 25.75 -0.86
N GLN A 170 10.02 24.51 -1.33
CA GLN A 170 11.33 23.96 -1.71
C GLN A 170 11.93 24.72 -2.91
N ILE A 171 11.14 24.99 -3.96
CA ILE A 171 11.59 25.74 -5.13
C ILE A 171 12.06 27.15 -4.70
N TYR A 172 11.30 27.83 -3.85
CA TYR A 172 11.67 29.13 -3.33
C TYR A 172 12.99 29.11 -2.56
N LEU A 173 13.18 28.13 -1.67
CA LEU A 173 14.39 27.96 -0.88
C LEU A 173 15.61 27.59 -1.74
N LEU A 174 15.41 26.88 -2.83
CA LEU A 174 16.48 26.36 -3.70
C LEU A 174 16.71 27.21 -4.96
N ARG A 175 16.00 28.32 -5.11
CA ARG A 175 16.08 29.15 -6.31
C ARG A 175 17.51 29.66 -6.64
N GLY A 176 18.36 29.81 -5.63
CA GLY A 176 19.76 30.22 -5.81
C GLY A 176 20.67 29.13 -6.37
N TYR A 177 20.18 27.89 -6.49
CA TYR A 177 20.92 26.73 -7.00
C TYR A 177 20.39 26.24 -8.35
N LEU A 178 19.43 26.98 -8.96
CA LEU A 178 18.94 26.67 -10.30
C LEU A 178 20.06 26.86 -11.32
N ASN A 179 20.27 25.89 -12.18
CA ASN A 179 21.18 26.04 -13.30
C ASN A 179 20.59 27.08 -14.25
N HIS A 180 21.22 28.23 -14.33
CA HIS A 180 20.92 29.17 -15.41
C HIS A 180 21.62 28.61 -16.64
N ASP A 181 20.85 28.13 -17.60
CA ASP A 181 21.37 27.85 -18.94
C ASP A 181 21.90 29.16 -19.48
N ASP A 182 23.20 29.37 -19.34
CA ASP A 182 23.91 30.32 -20.18
C ASP A 182 23.79 29.77 -21.61
N LYS A 183 22.82 30.28 -22.37
CA LYS A 183 22.72 30.03 -23.80
C LYS A 183 24.06 30.37 -24.42
N PRO A 184 24.73 29.46 -25.12
CA PRO A 184 25.90 29.82 -25.89
C PRO A 184 25.45 30.81 -26.94
N LYS A 185 26.20 31.95 -27.03
CA LYS A 185 26.11 32.94 -28.11
C LYS A 185 26.41 32.31 -29.44
#